data_6bd99bc19f0dbff26f30329e900a66ca
#
_entry.id   6bd99bc19f0dbff26f30329e900a66ca
#
_cell.length_a   1.000
_cell.length_b   1.000
_cell.length_c   1.000
_cell.angle_alpha   90.00
_cell.angle_beta   90.00
_cell.angle_gamma   90.00
#
_symmetry.space_group_name_H-M   'P 1'
#
loop_
_entity.id
_entity.type
_entity.pdbx_description
1 polymer ?
#
loop_
_entity_poly.entity_id
_entity_poly.type
_entity_poly.pdbx_seq_one_letter_code
_entity_poly.pdbx_strand_id
1 'polypeptide(L)'
;MSLLQIEGLKVSYGGIEALKGISFHVDAGEIVTLIGANGAGKSTALRTIAGLVPASAGTITYDGQAVTGIDTQKIVERGVVLVPEGRRVFGNLTVLENLRIGAYLRKDDAGVMQDIEHVYSLFPRLKERHWQMAGTLSGGEQQMLAVGRALMAKPKLIMMDEPSLGLAPLIVQDIFSIIERINKEGVTVLLIEQNANAALRIAHRGYVLETGHVTLSGAGKELLENEEVKQAYLGKSSK
;
A
#
# COMPACT_ATOMS: atom_id res chain seq x y z
N MET A 1 -12.54 11.93 10.07
CA MET A 1 -13.59 11.40 9.15
C MET A 1 -12.98 10.27 8.34
N SER A 2 -13.69 9.16 8.25
CA SER A 2 -13.19 7.98 7.53
C SER A 2 -13.06 8.30 6.02
N LEU A 3 -11.85 8.16 5.49
CA LEU A 3 -11.56 8.30 4.05
C LEU A 3 -11.95 7.02 3.31
N LEU A 4 -11.64 5.85 3.90
CA LEU A 4 -11.99 4.53 3.39
C LEU A 4 -12.72 3.75 4.47
N GLN A 5 -13.87 3.16 4.13
CA GLN A 5 -14.65 2.31 5.04
C GLN A 5 -15.01 1.01 4.33
N ILE A 6 -14.73 -0.09 4.99
CA ILE A 6 -15.02 -1.45 4.54
C ILE A 6 -15.99 -2.06 5.53
N GLU A 7 -17.12 -2.60 5.04
CA GLU A 7 -18.15 -3.19 5.88
C GLU A 7 -18.57 -4.56 5.34
N GLY A 8 -18.36 -5.59 6.14
CA GLY A 8 -18.79 -6.95 5.84
C GLY A 8 -18.24 -7.52 4.53
N LEU A 9 -17.03 -7.11 4.11
CA LEU A 9 -16.47 -7.44 2.81
C LEU A 9 -16.18 -8.93 2.70
N LYS A 10 -16.79 -9.60 1.73
CA LYS A 10 -16.54 -11.00 1.38
C LYS A 10 -15.98 -11.12 -0.02
N VAL A 11 -15.02 -12.03 -0.18
CA VAL A 11 -14.41 -12.35 -1.48
C VAL A 11 -14.15 -13.84 -1.57
N SER A 12 -14.49 -14.43 -2.70
CA SER A 12 -14.28 -15.85 -2.96
C SER A 12 -13.57 -16.08 -4.28
N TYR A 13 -12.69 -17.07 -4.30
CA TYR A 13 -12.01 -17.58 -5.50
C TYR A 13 -12.39 -19.05 -5.69
N GLY A 14 -13.17 -19.36 -6.73
CA GLY A 14 -13.52 -20.74 -7.07
C GLY A 14 -14.08 -21.56 -5.89
N GLY A 15 -14.93 -20.98 -5.06
CA GLY A 15 -15.54 -21.65 -3.89
C GLY A 15 -14.75 -21.51 -2.58
N ILE A 16 -13.55 -20.96 -2.59
CA ILE A 16 -12.77 -20.69 -1.37
C ILE A 16 -13.01 -19.24 -0.94
N GLU A 17 -13.58 -19.03 0.24
CA GLU A 17 -13.74 -17.70 0.82
C GLU A 17 -12.39 -17.19 1.34
N ALA A 18 -11.80 -16.20 0.63
CA ALA A 18 -10.57 -15.54 1.03
C ALA A 18 -10.84 -14.43 2.06
N LEU A 19 -11.96 -13.72 1.95
CA LEU A 19 -12.45 -12.77 2.95
C LEU A 19 -13.85 -13.17 3.38
N LYS A 20 -14.07 -13.20 4.69
CA LYS A 20 -15.28 -13.76 5.32
C LYS A 20 -16.12 -12.71 6.05
N GLY A 21 -16.19 -11.50 5.52
CA GLY A 21 -16.96 -10.41 6.11
C GLY A 21 -16.09 -9.49 6.96
N ILE A 22 -14.95 -9.07 6.45
CA ILE A 22 -14.08 -8.13 7.15
C ILE A 22 -14.67 -6.72 7.17
N SER A 23 -14.44 -6.03 8.28
CA SER A 23 -14.79 -4.62 8.43
C SER A 23 -13.61 -3.86 9.04
N PHE A 24 -13.24 -2.73 8.45
CA PHE A 24 -12.22 -1.83 8.95
C PHE A 24 -12.35 -0.46 8.29
N HIS A 25 -11.65 0.54 8.82
CA HIS A 25 -11.63 1.87 8.23
C HIS A 25 -10.23 2.48 8.26
N VAL A 26 -10.05 3.51 7.43
CA VAL A 26 -8.84 4.33 7.35
C VAL A 26 -9.29 5.78 7.38
N ASP A 27 -8.83 6.55 8.36
CA ASP A 27 -9.10 7.99 8.42
C ASP A 27 -8.11 8.75 7.55
N ALA A 28 -8.51 9.95 7.09
CA ALA A 28 -7.63 10.80 6.27
C ALA A 28 -6.35 11.17 7.05
N GLY A 29 -5.20 11.00 6.41
CA GLY A 29 -3.88 11.29 6.99
C GLY A 29 -3.35 10.19 7.93
N GLU A 30 -4.04 9.07 8.09
CA GLU A 30 -3.52 7.93 8.86
C GLU A 30 -2.57 7.05 8.02
N ILE A 31 -1.63 6.41 8.71
CA ILE A 31 -0.99 5.16 8.26
C ILE A 31 -1.72 4.03 8.96
N VAL A 32 -2.43 3.20 8.21
CA VAL A 32 -3.11 2.00 8.73
C VAL A 32 -2.42 0.77 8.18
N THR A 33 -2.20 -0.26 9.02
CA THR A 33 -1.60 -1.51 8.57
C THR A 33 -2.53 -2.69 8.75
N LEU A 34 -2.54 -3.59 7.75
CA LEU A 34 -3.12 -4.94 7.87
C LEU A 34 -1.96 -5.93 8.05
N ILE A 35 -1.91 -6.58 9.20
CA ILE A 35 -0.93 -7.64 9.50
C ILE A 35 -1.62 -9.00 9.57
N GLY A 36 -0.87 -10.07 9.41
CA GLY A 36 -1.40 -11.44 9.45
C GLY A 36 -0.52 -12.40 8.65
N ALA A 37 -0.75 -13.69 8.83
CA ALA A 37 -0.02 -14.74 8.12
C ALA A 37 -0.22 -14.69 6.60
N ASN A 38 0.65 -15.37 5.83
CA ASN A 38 0.44 -15.56 4.40
C ASN A 38 -0.85 -16.34 4.17
N GLY A 39 -1.64 -15.88 3.19
CA GLY A 39 -2.96 -16.45 2.92
C GLY A 39 -4.09 -15.94 3.83
N ALA A 40 -3.85 -15.03 4.77
CA ALA A 40 -4.89 -14.47 5.62
C ALA A 40 -5.94 -13.61 4.89
N GLY A 41 -5.67 -13.21 3.63
CA GLY A 41 -6.59 -12.41 2.82
C GLY A 41 -6.14 -10.94 2.62
N LYS A 42 -4.98 -10.54 3.14
CA LYS A 42 -4.48 -9.16 3.10
C LYS A 42 -4.43 -8.58 1.68
N SER A 43 -3.69 -9.21 0.76
CA SER A 43 -3.58 -8.75 -0.64
C SER A 43 -4.92 -8.82 -1.38
N THR A 44 -5.79 -9.78 -1.02
CA THR A 44 -7.16 -9.85 -1.55
C THR A 44 -7.95 -8.59 -1.17
N ALA A 45 -7.84 -8.12 0.07
CA ALA A 45 -8.49 -6.88 0.50
C ALA A 45 -8.04 -5.69 -0.35
N LEU A 46 -6.73 -5.48 -0.52
CA LEU A 46 -6.21 -4.38 -1.35
C LEU A 46 -6.66 -4.49 -2.81
N ARG A 47 -6.57 -5.67 -3.40
CA ARG A 47 -6.99 -5.90 -4.78
C ARG A 47 -8.48 -5.65 -4.99
N THR A 48 -9.31 -5.96 -3.99
CA THR A 48 -10.75 -5.71 -4.04
C THR A 48 -11.05 -4.21 -3.92
N ILE A 49 -10.37 -3.50 -3.03
CA ILE A 49 -10.47 -2.04 -2.91
C ILE A 49 -10.02 -1.35 -4.21
N ALA A 50 -8.97 -1.86 -4.86
CA ALA A 50 -8.47 -1.36 -6.14
C ALA A 50 -9.38 -1.73 -7.34
N GLY A 51 -10.47 -2.47 -7.15
CA GLY A 51 -11.36 -2.91 -8.23
C GLY A 51 -10.79 -4.02 -9.12
N LEU A 52 -9.72 -4.69 -8.69
CA LEU A 52 -9.06 -5.78 -9.44
C LEU A 52 -9.71 -7.13 -9.18
N VAL A 53 -10.42 -7.27 -8.07
CA VAL A 53 -11.11 -8.49 -7.65
C VAL A 53 -12.52 -8.13 -7.23
N PRO A 54 -13.56 -8.79 -7.73
CA PRO A 54 -14.93 -8.48 -7.35
C PRO A 54 -15.23 -8.94 -5.91
N ALA A 55 -15.96 -8.12 -5.15
CA ALA A 55 -16.53 -8.53 -3.88
C ALA A 55 -17.73 -9.44 -4.12
N SER A 56 -17.90 -10.48 -3.32
CA SER A 56 -19.11 -11.34 -3.32
C SER A 56 -20.21 -10.78 -2.41
N ALA A 57 -19.84 -10.01 -1.38
CA ALA A 57 -20.76 -9.27 -0.51
C ALA A 57 -20.00 -8.16 0.25
N GLY A 58 -20.75 -7.29 0.93
CA GLY A 58 -20.23 -6.16 1.69
C GLY A 58 -20.12 -4.89 0.85
N THR A 59 -19.64 -3.82 1.49
CA THR A 59 -19.54 -2.49 0.89
C THR A 59 -18.16 -1.89 1.09
N ILE A 60 -17.74 -1.13 0.09
CA ILE A 60 -16.54 -0.29 0.11
C ILE A 60 -16.99 1.14 -0.13
N THR A 61 -16.75 2.02 0.83
CA THR A 61 -17.02 3.45 0.73
C THR A 61 -15.72 4.21 0.77
N TYR A 62 -15.50 5.11 -0.19
CA TYR A 62 -14.33 5.97 -0.26
C TYR A 62 -14.77 7.43 -0.42
N ASP A 63 -14.24 8.32 0.43
CA ASP A 63 -14.58 9.75 0.46
C ASP A 63 -16.12 9.98 0.46
N GLY A 64 -16.84 9.20 1.28
CA GLY A 64 -18.29 9.22 1.41
C GLY A 64 -19.08 8.63 0.24
N GLN A 65 -18.43 8.05 -0.77
CA GLN A 65 -19.09 7.49 -1.96
C GLN A 65 -18.88 5.98 -2.02
N ALA A 66 -19.93 5.23 -2.39
CA ALA A 66 -19.82 3.80 -2.65
C ALA A 66 -18.94 3.55 -3.87
N VAL A 67 -17.94 2.67 -3.69
CA VAL A 67 -16.98 2.30 -4.74
C VAL A 67 -16.90 0.79 -4.97
N THR A 68 -17.77 0.01 -4.35
CA THR A 68 -17.82 -1.44 -4.52
C THR A 68 -18.10 -1.79 -5.98
N GLY A 69 -17.19 -2.57 -6.59
CA GLY A 69 -17.38 -3.08 -7.96
C GLY A 69 -17.22 -2.06 -9.08
N ILE A 70 -16.69 -0.86 -8.81
CA ILE A 70 -16.35 0.07 -9.90
C ILE A 70 -14.99 -0.27 -10.52
N ASP A 71 -14.80 0.12 -11.77
CA ASP A 71 -13.57 -0.14 -12.52
C ASP A 71 -12.33 0.47 -11.87
N THR A 72 -11.20 -0.24 -11.95
CA THR A 72 -9.90 0.21 -11.41
C THR A 72 -9.51 1.60 -11.89
N GLN A 73 -9.75 1.94 -13.16
CA GLN A 73 -9.44 3.27 -13.68
C GLN A 73 -10.16 4.36 -12.90
N LYS A 74 -11.48 4.18 -12.62
CA LYS A 74 -12.28 5.12 -11.83
C LYS A 74 -11.84 5.20 -10.38
N ILE A 75 -11.30 4.10 -9.81
CA ILE A 75 -10.69 4.08 -8.48
C ILE A 75 -9.44 4.98 -8.46
N VAL A 76 -8.57 4.85 -9.47
CA VAL A 76 -7.36 5.67 -9.59
C VAL A 76 -7.73 7.15 -9.82
N GLU A 77 -8.71 7.46 -10.67
CA GLU A 77 -9.21 8.83 -10.90
C GLU A 77 -9.72 9.50 -9.61
N ARG A 78 -10.21 8.72 -8.64
CA ARG A 78 -10.62 9.21 -7.31
C ARG A 78 -9.46 9.40 -6.34
N GLY A 79 -8.23 9.03 -6.73
CA GLY A 79 -7.03 9.19 -5.92
C GLY A 79 -6.70 7.98 -5.03
N VAL A 80 -7.19 6.79 -5.35
CA VAL A 80 -6.77 5.53 -4.69
C VAL A 80 -5.81 4.79 -5.60
N VAL A 81 -4.58 4.56 -5.14
CA VAL A 81 -3.54 3.92 -5.95
C VAL A 81 -2.95 2.73 -5.21
N LEU A 82 -2.73 1.63 -5.93
CA LEU A 82 -2.11 0.42 -5.42
C LEU A 82 -0.66 0.28 -5.92
N VAL A 83 0.27 0.12 -4.99
CA VAL A 83 1.62 -0.42 -5.24
C VAL A 83 1.55 -1.92 -4.96
N PRO A 84 1.50 -2.77 -6.00
CA PRO A 84 1.33 -4.21 -5.82
C PRO A 84 2.63 -4.87 -5.38
N GLU A 85 2.52 -6.06 -4.81
CA GLU A 85 3.65 -6.96 -4.55
C GLU A 85 4.46 -7.23 -5.82
N GLY A 86 5.77 -7.39 -5.66
CA GLY A 86 6.69 -7.74 -6.75
C GLY A 86 7.07 -6.54 -7.63
N ARG A 87 6.95 -5.31 -7.12
CA ARG A 87 7.43 -4.04 -7.73
C ARG A 87 6.70 -3.65 -9.01
N ARG A 88 6.50 -4.58 -9.95
CA ARG A 88 5.76 -4.43 -11.22
C ARG A 88 6.18 -3.17 -12.01
N VAL A 89 7.48 -2.90 -12.08
CA VAL A 89 8.02 -1.86 -12.97
C VAL A 89 8.00 -2.33 -14.42
N PHE A 90 7.90 -1.38 -15.35
CA PHE A 90 8.06 -1.67 -16.80
C PHE A 90 9.54 -1.75 -17.11
N GLY A 91 10.11 -2.96 -17.10
CA GLY A 91 11.55 -3.19 -17.16
C GLY A 91 12.23 -2.72 -18.44
N ASN A 92 11.48 -2.67 -19.53
CA ASN A 92 11.92 -2.19 -20.86
C ASN A 92 11.73 -0.68 -21.08
N LEU A 93 11.30 0.03 -20.05
CA LEU A 93 11.20 1.49 -20.03
C LEU A 93 12.21 2.07 -19.03
N THR A 94 12.62 3.30 -19.29
CA THR A 94 13.49 4.05 -18.38
C THR A 94 12.78 4.39 -17.06
N VAL A 95 13.56 4.79 -16.05
CA VAL A 95 13.03 5.33 -14.80
C VAL A 95 12.05 6.49 -15.07
N LEU A 96 12.47 7.46 -15.90
CA LEU A 96 11.65 8.62 -16.22
C LEU A 96 10.34 8.22 -16.91
N GLU A 97 10.38 7.30 -17.88
CA GLU A 97 9.19 6.82 -18.56
C GLU A 97 8.24 6.08 -17.62
N ASN A 98 8.77 5.25 -16.69
CA ASN A 98 7.96 4.62 -15.64
C ASN A 98 7.23 5.66 -14.78
N LEU A 99 7.91 6.74 -14.38
CA LEU A 99 7.28 7.82 -13.60
C LEU A 99 6.19 8.51 -14.41
N ARG A 100 6.44 8.84 -15.69
CA ARG A 100 5.44 9.46 -16.56
C ARG A 100 4.19 8.62 -16.76
N ILE A 101 4.32 7.29 -16.87
CA ILE A 101 3.17 6.39 -16.93
C ILE A 101 2.30 6.50 -15.67
N GLY A 102 2.90 6.73 -14.48
CA GLY A 102 2.12 6.96 -13.26
C GLY A 102 1.18 8.15 -13.33
N ALA A 103 1.47 9.12 -14.19
CA ALA A 103 0.67 10.32 -14.41
C ALA A 103 -0.27 10.24 -15.63
N TYR A 104 -0.48 9.04 -16.22
CA TYR A 104 -1.15 8.91 -17.53
C TYR A 104 -2.59 9.47 -17.58
N LEU A 105 -3.29 9.54 -16.45
CA LEU A 105 -4.64 10.13 -16.36
C LEU A 105 -4.62 11.65 -16.24
N ARG A 106 -3.46 12.26 -16.04
CA ARG A 106 -3.30 13.70 -15.82
C ARG A 106 -3.12 14.42 -17.15
N LYS A 107 -3.56 15.68 -17.16
CA LYS A 107 -3.48 16.58 -18.34
C LYS A 107 -2.62 17.82 -18.07
N ASP A 108 -1.99 17.92 -16.89
CA ASP A 108 -1.22 19.06 -16.42
C ASP A 108 0.30 18.80 -16.57
N ASP A 109 0.85 18.90 -17.77
CA ASP A 109 2.25 18.60 -18.04
C ASP A 109 3.24 19.34 -17.12
N ALA A 110 2.99 20.61 -16.82
CA ALA A 110 3.85 21.38 -15.91
C ALA A 110 3.81 20.82 -14.48
N GLY A 111 2.65 20.41 -13.98
CA GLY A 111 2.49 19.75 -12.69
C GLY A 111 3.15 18.37 -12.67
N VAL A 112 3.07 17.62 -13.76
CA VAL A 112 3.74 16.31 -13.89
C VAL A 112 5.26 16.47 -13.74
N MET A 113 5.86 17.48 -14.36
CA MET A 113 7.31 17.74 -14.24
C MET A 113 7.70 18.14 -12.82
N GLN A 114 6.90 18.95 -12.13
CA GLN A 114 7.12 19.31 -10.72
C GLN A 114 7.07 18.06 -9.81
N ASP A 115 6.11 17.18 -10.04
CA ASP A 115 5.96 15.96 -9.25
C ASP A 115 7.08 14.94 -9.53
N ILE A 116 7.63 14.89 -10.74
CA ILE A 116 8.85 14.13 -11.03
C ILE A 116 10.03 14.64 -10.19
N GLU A 117 10.25 15.97 -10.12
CA GLU A 117 11.30 16.54 -9.28
C GLU A 117 11.04 16.27 -7.78
N HIS A 118 9.77 16.30 -7.36
CA HIS A 118 9.41 15.91 -6.00
C HIS A 118 9.75 14.43 -5.73
N VAL A 119 9.37 13.51 -6.61
CA VAL A 119 9.74 12.09 -6.52
C VAL A 119 11.26 11.92 -6.47
N TYR A 120 12.00 12.66 -7.26
CA TYR A 120 13.47 12.65 -7.22
C TYR A 120 14.04 13.18 -5.90
N SER A 121 13.36 14.09 -5.24
CA SER A 121 13.74 14.56 -3.89
C SER A 121 13.51 13.51 -2.80
N LEU A 122 12.51 12.64 -3.00
CA LEU A 122 12.25 11.47 -2.13
C LEU A 122 13.24 10.33 -2.41
N PHE A 123 13.60 10.15 -3.68
CA PHE A 123 14.42 9.05 -4.18
C PHE A 123 15.59 9.57 -5.04
N PRO A 124 16.65 10.14 -4.44
CA PRO A 124 17.77 10.73 -5.21
C PRO A 124 18.42 9.74 -6.20
N ARG A 125 18.47 8.46 -5.86
CA ARG A 125 18.99 7.41 -6.74
C ARG A 125 18.23 7.28 -8.06
N LEU A 126 16.92 7.53 -8.06
CA LEU A 126 16.12 7.52 -9.28
C LEU A 126 16.47 8.71 -10.17
N LYS A 127 16.80 9.88 -9.58
CA LYS A 127 17.26 11.05 -10.33
C LYS A 127 18.59 10.77 -11.04
N GLU A 128 19.56 10.19 -10.32
CA GLU A 128 20.88 9.83 -10.85
C GLU A 128 20.77 8.84 -12.02
N ARG A 129 19.71 8.04 -12.06
CA ARG A 129 19.50 6.93 -13.00
C ARG A 129 18.26 7.11 -13.88
N HIS A 130 17.77 8.35 -14.05
CA HIS A 130 16.50 8.63 -14.73
C HIS A 130 16.41 8.08 -16.16
N TRP A 131 17.56 7.94 -16.84
CA TRP A 131 17.71 7.40 -18.19
C TRP A 131 17.88 5.88 -18.24
N GLN A 132 18.16 5.24 -17.09
CA GLN A 132 18.45 3.80 -17.02
C GLN A 132 17.17 2.98 -17.18
N MET A 133 17.26 1.83 -17.88
CA MET A 133 16.16 0.88 -18.00
C MET A 133 15.80 0.29 -16.64
N ALA A 134 14.52 0.35 -16.27
CA ALA A 134 14.05 -0.06 -14.95
C ALA A 134 14.33 -1.53 -14.61
N GLY A 135 14.37 -2.40 -15.62
CA GLY A 135 14.71 -3.81 -15.43
C GLY A 135 16.15 -4.07 -14.97
N THR A 136 17.05 -3.08 -15.14
CA THR A 136 18.47 -3.19 -14.74
C THR A 136 18.77 -2.59 -13.38
N LEU A 137 17.78 -2.00 -12.72
CA LEU A 137 17.88 -1.46 -11.37
C LEU A 137 17.96 -2.59 -10.32
N SER A 138 18.58 -2.29 -9.19
CA SER A 138 18.52 -3.16 -8.00
C SER A 138 17.08 -3.31 -7.50
N GLY A 139 16.80 -4.38 -6.74
CA GLY A 139 15.48 -4.61 -6.19
C GLY A 139 14.93 -3.46 -5.34
N GLY A 140 15.79 -2.80 -4.57
CA GLY A 140 15.41 -1.62 -3.78
C GLY A 140 15.08 -0.41 -4.65
N GLU A 141 15.88 -0.14 -5.69
CA GLU A 141 15.62 0.94 -6.64
C GLU A 141 14.34 0.70 -7.44
N GLN A 142 14.06 -0.55 -7.82
CA GLN A 142 12.77 -0.91 -8.45
C GLN A 142 11.58 -0.67 -7.52
N GLN A 143 11.73 -0.94 -6.22
CA GLN A 143 10.69 -0.67 -5.23
C GLN A 143 10.47 0.84 -5.06
N MET A 144 11.54 1.62 -4.96
CA MET A 144 11.48 3.08 -4.94
C MET A 144 10.78 3.63 -6.20
N LEU A 145 11.08 3.06 -7.37
CA LEU A 145 10.44 3.43 -8.63
C LEU A 145 8.95 3.08 -8.65
N ALA A 146 8.55 1.92 -8.11
CA ALA A 146 7.14 1.53 -8.02
C ALA A 146 6.35 2.48 -7.12
N VAL A 147 6.91 2.88 -5.96
CA VAL A 147 6.31 3.89 -5.07
C VAL A 147 6.29 5.26 -5.74
N GLY A 148 7.40 5.70 -6.34
CA GLY A 148 7.48 6.96 -7.07
C GLY A 148 6.45 7.06 -8.19
N ARG A 149 6.28 5.99 -8.98
CA ARG A 149 5.26 5.90 -10.03
C ARG A 149 3.84 6.05 -9.46
N ALA A 150 3.56 5.45 -8.31
CA ALA A 150 2.26 5.59 -7.66
C ALA A 150 1.99 7.03 -7.21
N LEU A 151 3.01 7.73 -6.70
CA LEU A 151 2.91 9.14 -6.27
C LEU A 151 2.59 10.08 -7.44
N MET A 152 3.02 9.74 -8.67
CA MET A 152 2.75 10.55 -9.86
C MET A 152 1.25 10.71 -10.16
N ALA A 153 0.39 9.82 -9.67
CA ALA A 153 -1.06 9.93 -9.77
C ALA A 153 -1.67 10.93 -8.76
N LYS A 154 -0.88 11.56 -7.88
CA LYS A 154 -1.34 12.42 -6.76
C LYS A 154 -2.39 11.74 -5.88
N PRO A 155 -2.07 10.57 -5.30
CA PRO A 155 -3.06 9.83 -4.52
C PRO A 155 -3.44 10.55 -3.23
N LYS A 156 -4.74 10.49 -2.86
CA LYS A 156 -5.20 10.77 -1.50
C LYS A 156 -4.98 9.56 -0.58
N LEU A 157 -5.08 8.34 -1.17
CA LEU A 157 -4.84 7.07 -0.51
C LEU A 157 -3.87 6.23 -1.36
N ILE A 158 -2.72 5.91 -0.80
CA ILE A 158 -1.79 4.93 -1.38
C ILE A 158 -1.89 3.62 -0.61
N MET A 159 -2.11 2.54 -1.33
CA MET A 159 -2.14 1.18 -0.79
C MET A 159 -0.85 0.47 -1.20
N MET A 160 -0.16 -0.19 -0.27
CA MET A 160 1.11 -0.89 -0.54
C MET A 160 1.03 -2.33 -0.08
N ASP A 161 1.30 -3.26 -1.01
CA ASP A 161 1.27 -4.69 -0.77
C ASP A 161 2.70 -5.23 -0.60
N GLU A 162 3.13 -5.44 0.65
CA GLU A 162 4.44 -5.94 1.08
C GLU A 162 5.64 -5.19 0.44
N PRO A 163 5.70 -3.85 0.58
CA PRO A 163 6.73 -3.05 -0.09
C PRO A 163 8.17 -3.36 0.37
N SER A 164 8.35 -3.99 1.52
CA SER A 164 9.68 -4.35 2.05
C SER A 164 10.14 -5.75 1.68
N LEU A 165 9.29 -6.57 1.04
CA LEU A 165 9.57 -7.98 0.78
C LEU A 165 10.81 -8.19 -0.10
N GLY A 166 11.75 -9.02 0.41
CA GLY A 166 12.96 -9.40 -0.31
C GLY A 166 13.98 -8.26 -0.49
N LEU A 167 13.91 -7.23 0.35
CA LEU A 167 14.86 -6.12 0.36
C LEU A 167 15.90 -6.27 1.48
N ALA A 168 17.07 -5.68 1.27
CA ALA A 168 18.11 -5.60 2.29
C ALA A 168 17.65 -4.72 3.47
N PRO A 169 18.08 -5.00 4.72
CA PRO A 169 17.60 -4.30 5.92
C PRO A 169 17.70 -2.76 5.86
N LEU A 170 18.75 -2.21 5.26
CA LEU A 170 18.92 -0.77 5.10
C LEU A 170 17.85 -0.18 4.16
N ILE A 171 17.55 -0.87 3.06
CA ILE A 171 16.53 -0.44 2.10
C ILE A 171 15.13 -0.54 2.72
N VAL A 172 14.89 -1.54 3.57
CA VAL A 172 13.64 -1.63 4.34
C VAL A 172 13.45 -0.37 5.20
N GLN A 173 14.48 0.06 5.93
CA GLN A 173 14.43 1.29 6.73
C GLN A 173 14.14 2.52 5.88
N ASP A 174 14.78 2.64 4.71
CA ASP A 174 14.54 3.73 3.76
C ASP A 174 13.08 3.76 3.29
N ILE A 175 12.51 2.61 2.91
CA ILE A 175 11.11 2.51 2.47
C ILE A 175 10.15 2.94 3.59
N PHE A 176 10.35 2.49 4.84
CA PHE A 176 9.49 2.91 5.95
C PHE A 176 9.62 4.41 6.25
N SER A 177 10.84 4.97 6.21
CA SER A 177 11.06 6.42 6.37
C SER A 177 10.35 7.23 5.28
N ILE A 178 10.31 6.72 4.04
CA ILE A 178 9.60 7.36 2.93
C ILE A 178 8.09 7.27 3.13
N ILE A 179 7.56 6.13 3.61
CA ILE A 179 6.14 6.00 3.95
C ILE A 179 5.72 7.04 4.99
N GLU A 180 6.51 7.23 6.05
CA GLU A 180 6.25 8.29 7.03
C GLU A 180 6.33 9.70 6.41
N ARG A 181 7.30 9.93 5.51
CA ARG A 181 7.47 11.23 4.86
C ARG A 181 6.28 11.59 3.97
N ILE A 182 5.85 10.69 3.09
CA ILE A 182 4.68 10.94 2.22
C ILE A 182 3.39 11.09 3.04
N ASN A 183 3.27 10.39 4.16
CA ASN A 183 2.14 10.57 5.06
C ASN A 183 2.16 11.96 5.73
N LYS A 184 3.30 12.44 6.19
CA LYS A 184 3.45 13.81 6.71
C LYS A 184 3.14 14.89 5.67
N GLU A 185 3.27 14.57 4.38
CA GLU A 185 2.87 15.42 3.25
C GLU A 185 1.35 15.34 2.96
N GLY A 186 0.59 14.58 3.75
CA GLY A 186 -0.87 14.50 3.70
C GLY A 186 -1.43 13.29 2.97
N VAL A 187 -0.60 12.39 2.46
CA VAL A 187 -1.07 11.15 1.82
C VAL A 187 -1.49 10.13 2.87
N THR A 188 -2.71 9.61 2.76
CA THR A 188 -3.18 8.49 3.59
C THR A 188 -2.55 7.18 3.10
N VAL A 189 -2.16 6.30 4.00
CA VAL A 189 -1.48 5.04 3.66
C VAL A 189 -2.21 3.84 4.22
N LEU A 190 -2.51 2.85 3.37
CA LEU A 190 -2.93 1.51 3.79
C LEU A 190 -1.81 0.53 3.42
N LEU A 191 -1.15 -0.02 4.44
CA LEU A 191 0.04 -0.85 4.31
C LEU A 191 -0.25 -2.30 4.67
N ILE A 192 0.13 -3.21 3.80
CA ILE A 192 0.25 -4.64 4.13
C ILE A 192 1.73 -4.97 4.25
N GLU A 193 2.09 -5.62 5.35
CA GLU A 193 3.45 -6.04 5.59
C GLU A 193 3.52 -7.39 6.30
N GLN A 194 4.55 -8.17 5.95
CA GLN A 194 4.93 -9.35 6.67
C GLN A 194 5.78 -9.00 7.90
N ASN A 195 6.57 -7.94 7.81
CA ASN A 195 7.31 -7.38 8.94
C ASN A 195 6.38 -6.56 9.83
N ALA A 196 5.55 -7.27 10.63
CA ALA A 196 4.55 -6.65 11.49
C ALA A 196 5.16 -5.64 12.48
N ASN A 197 6.38 -5.92 13.00
CA ASN A 197 7.06 -5.01 13.93
C ASN A 197 7.34 -3.65 13.27
N ALA A 198 7.95 -3.64 12.08
CA ALA A 198 8.25 -2.41 11.36
C ALA A 198 6.97 -1.66 10.96
N ALA A 199 5.95 -2.36 10.49
CA ALA A 199 4.68 -1.77 10.08
C ALA A 199 3.93 -1.12 11.27
N LEU A 200 3.81 -1.83 12.39
CA LEU A 200 3.11 -1.31 13.58
C LEU A 200 3.83 -0.12 14.22
N ARG A 201 5.17 -0.02 14.09
CA ARG A 201 5.93 1.12 14.63
C ARG A 201 5.55 2.46 14.01
N ILE A 202 5.24 2.46 12.71
CA ILE A 202 4.87 3.68 11.97
C ILE A 202 3.35 3.84 11.85
N ALA A 203 2.56 2.79 12.12
CA ALA A 203 1.12 2.82 11.95
C ALA A 203 0.42 3.56 13.10
N HIS A 204 -0.55 4.40 12.75
CA HIS A 204 -1.48 4.99 13.70
C HIS A 204 -2.47 3.93 14.21
N ARG A 205 -2.89 3.01 13.30
CA ARG A 205 -3.85 1.94 13.56
C ARG A 205 -3.44 0.67 12.85
N GLY A 206 -3.68 -0.47 13.48
CA GLY A 206 -3.46 -1.79 12.89
C GLY A 206 -4.69 -2.69 12.99
N TYR A 207 -4.80 -3.61 12.04
CA TYR A 207 -5.78 -4.68 12.03
C TYR A 207 -5.06 -6.00 11.81
N VAL A 208 -5.39 -7.00 12.61
CA VAL A 208 -4.85 -8.37 12.47
C VAL A 208 -5.84 -9.19 11.68
N LEU A 209 -5.40 -9.73 10.55
CA LEU A 209 -6.18 -10.63 9.70
C LEU A 209 -5.74 -12.08 9.92
N GLU A 210 -6.71 -12.95 10.18
CA GLU A 210 -6.51 -14.40 10.29
C GLU A 210 -7.60 -15.13 9.52
N THR A 211 -7.20 -15.97 8.58
CA THR A 211 -8.11 -16.84 7.80
C THR A 211 -9.37 -16.12 7.26
N GLY A 212 -9.20 -14.89 6.78
CA GLY A 212 -10.26 -14.08 6.18
C GLY A 212 -11.12 -13.29 7.17
N HIS A 213 -10.73 -13.19 8.44
CA HIS A 213 -11.40 -12.39 9.48
C HIS A 213 -10.45 -11.35 10.08
N VAL A 214 -10.99 -10.24 10.54
CA VAL A 214 -10.28 -9.31 11.43
C VAL A 214 -10.48 -9.83 12.86
N THR A 215 -9.39 -10.23 13.52
CA THR A 215 -9.41 -10.81 14.88
C THR A 215 -9.08 -9.78 15.95
N LEU A 216 -8.17 -8.85 15.66
CA LEU A 216 -7.77 -7.78 16.57
C LEU A 216 -7.64 -6.45 15.82
N SER A 217 -7.86 -5.35 16.52
CA SER A 217 -7.61 -4.01 16.01
C SER A 217 -7.27 -3.06 17.16
N GLY A 218 -6.46 -2.04 16.88
CA GLY A 218 -6.08 -1.05 17.89
C GLY A 218 -5.05 -0.07 17.35
N ALA A 219 -4.58 0.82 18.21
CA ALA A 219 -3.46 1.69 17.87
C ALA A 219 -2.19 0.85 17.61
N GLY A 220 -1.34 1.28 16.67
CA GLY A 220 -0.12 0.53 16.31
C GLY A 220 0.75 0.22 17.55
N LYS A 221 0.91 1.19 18.46
CA LYS A 221 1.65 1.01 19.71
C LYS A 221 1.02 -0.02 20.65
N GLU A 222 -0.30 -0.03 20.77
CA GLU A 222 -1.02 -1.00 21.61
C GLU A 222 -0.87 -2.42 21.07
N LEU A 223 -0.95 -2.58 19.74
CA LEU A 223 -0.75 -3.88 19.12
C LEU A 223 0.70 -4.38 19.23
N LEU A 224 1.70 -3.48 19.24
CA LEU A 224 3.09 -3.85 19.52
C LEU A 224 3.29 -4.41 20.93
N GLU A 225 2.47 -4.00 21.90
CA GLU A 225 2.55 -4.44 23.31
C GLU A 225 1.63 -5.64 23.57
N ASN A 226 0.71 -5.96 22.68
CA ASN A 226 -0.22 -7.08 22.82
C ASN A 226 0.51 -8.43 22.75
N GLU A 227 0.30 -9.28 23.76
CA GLU A 227 1.01 -10.57 23.88
C GLU A 227 0.66 -11.57 22.78
N GLU A 228 -0.58 -11.60 22.30
CA GLU A 228 -1.00 -12.47 21.20
C GLU A 228 -0.30 -12.05 19.89
N VAL A 229 -0.24 -10.74 19.62
CA VAL A 229 0.46 -10.18 18.44
C VAL A 229 1.97 -10.45 18.55
N LYS A 230 2.59 -10.30 19.72
CA LYS A 230 4.00 -10.61 19.93
C LYS A 230 4.31 -12.07 19.65
N GLN A 231 3.51 -12.98 20.18
CA GLN A 231 3.73 -14.42 20.01
C GLN A 231 3.53 -14.86 18.56
N ALA A 232 2.51 -14.33 17.86
CA ALA A 232 2.15 -14.75 16.52
C ALA A 232 2.98 -14.08 15.42
N TYR A 233 3.34 -12.80 15.57
CA TYR A 233 3.84 -11.97 14.44
C TYR A 233 5.14 -11.21 14.71
N LEU A 234 5.55 -10.98 15.96
CA LEU A 234 6.75 -10.16 16.25
C LEU A 234 8.02 -10.99 16.50
N GLY A 235 7.91 -12.31 16.52
CA GLY A 235 9.01 -13.21 16.84
C GLY A 235 9.34 -13.20 18.34
N LYS A 236 9.80 -14.31 18.89
CA LYS A 236 10.36 -14.31 20.24
C LYS A 236 11.59 -13.41 20.23
N SER A 237 11.56 -12.34 21.02
CA SER A 237 12.77 -11.60 21.39
C SER A 237 13.75 -12.63 21.96
N SER A 238 14.76 -13.02 21.18
CA SER A 238 15.87 -13.80 21.72
C SER A 238 16.52 -12.94 22.82
N LYS A 239 16.35 -13.42 24.05
CA LYS A 239 17.12 -12.95 25.19
C LYS A 239 18.58 -13.29 24.98
#